data_fa570a8a9d2f3fa25990b96830417d38
#
_entry.id   fa570a8a9d2f3fa25990b96830417d38
#
_cell.length_a   1.000
_cell.length_b   1.000
_cell.length_c   1.000
_cell.angle_alpha   90.00
_cell.angle_beta   90.00
_cell.angle_gamma   90.00
#
_symmetry.space_group_name_H-M   'P 1'
#
loop_
_entity.id
_entity.type
_entity.pdbx_description
1 polymer ?
#
loop_
_entity_poly.entity_id
_entity_poly.type
_entity_poly.pdbx_seq_one_letter_code
_entity_poly.pdbx_strand_id
1 'polypeptide(L)'
;ILKRSIVLLAGSFMNLLLPLFIFAIILSLPHDTLIGTVTISGVAPNSPAEESGLQEGDSILEINSLGISNHMDLVKEIKTKRGTEVELLIRKGNSSLGLPGSPEFTTSEYIRLTPRENPPSYRVVEIVSEPTKEIAISEAKQYNPSLEVGDVLRQGSIGVLIGTANGRVVKDRLPLHEAIPTAFSKMGEIISFSAHGIGSFVSKGENPGLTGPIGIAQVTGEVAKVGIAPIFELTALISISLGIVNLLPIPALDGGRLMFVLVEGIRGGKKISPQKEGVIHMTGFIILIGLVVVMSYFDIIRILSGDSFFR
;
A
#
# COMPACT_ATOMS: atom_id res chain seq x y z
N ILE A 1 -9.25 35.69 -5.21
CA ILE A 1 -8.68 34.41 -5.64
C ILE A 1 -8.17 33.68 -4.42
N LEU A 2 -7.10 34.14 -3.73
CA LEU A 2 -6.45 33.43 -2.62
C LEU A 2 -7.43 32.98 -1.51
N LYS A 3 -8.28 33.89 -0.99
CA LYS A 3 -9.27 33.54 0.05
C LYS A 3 -10.24 32.45 -0.39
N ARG A 4 -10.68 32.49 -1.64
CA ARG A 4 -11.60 31.45 -2.22
C ARG A 4 -10.87 30.11 -2.36
N SER A 5 -9.60 30.11 -2.83
CA SER A 5 -8.81 28.88 -2.93
C SER A 5 -8.58 28.22 -1.56
N ILE A 6 -8.27 29.02 -0.52
CA ILE A 6 -8.09 28.50 0.85
C ILE A 6 -9.35 27.84 1.37
N VAL A 7 -10.52 28.48 1.18
CA VAL A 7 -11.81 27.90 1.63
C VAL A 7 -12.12 26.59 0.91
N LEU A 8 -11.89 26.52 -0.40
CA LEU A 8 -12.12 25.29 -1.19
C LEU A 8 -11.16 24.16 -0.81
N LEU A 9 -9.91 24.49 -0.53
CA LEU A 9 -8.92 23.49 -0.11
C LEU A 9 -9.09 23.05 1.35
N ALA A 10 -9.74 23.86 2.19
CA ALA A 10 -9.89 23.56 3.62
C ALA A 10 -10.63 22.24 3.87
N GLY A 11 -11.68 21.92 3.07
CA GLY A 11 -12.42 20.66 3.18
C GLY A 11 -11.54 19.45 2.92
N SER A 12 -10.86 19.45 1.76
CA SER A 12 -9.93 18.37 1.39
C SER A 12 -8.75 18.27 2.36
N PHE A 13 -8.24 19.40 2.85
CA PHE A 13 -7.17 19.43 3.84
C PHE A 13 -7.61 18.80 5.18
N MET A 14 -8.81 19.09 5.65
CA MET A 14 -9.35 18.49 6.88
C MET A 14 -9.52 16.97 6.74
N ASN A 15 -9.94 16.51 5.56
CA ASN A 15 -10.02 15.07 5.27
C ASN A 15 -8.64 14.39 5.27
N LEU A 16 -7.57 15.10 4.97
CA LEU A 16 -6.20 14.58 5.08
C LEU A 16 -5.62 14.74 6.49
N LEU A 17 -6.07 15.74 7.24
CA LEU A 17 -5.60 15.97 8.60
C LEU A 17 -6.20 14.97 9.60
N LEU A 18 -7.48 14.63 9.46
CA LEU A 18 -8.18 13.70 10.34
C LEU A 18 -7.48 12.33 10.46
N PRO A 19 -7.07 11.66 9.36
CA PRO A 19 -6.33 10.40 9.42
C PRO A 19 -5.02 10.48 10.20
N LEU A 20 -4.32 11.59 10.14
CA LEU A 20 -3.10 11.80 10.90
C LEU A 20 -3.36 11.68 12.41
N PHE A 21 -4.41 12.34 12.90
CA PHE A 21 -4.80 12.23 14.29
C PHE A 21 -5.26 10.82 14.66
N ILE A 22 -6.07 10.19 13.80
CA ILE A 22 -6.56 8.82 14.02
C ILE A 22 -5.37 7.86 14.14
N PHE A 23 -4.42 7.87 13.17
CA PHE A 23 -3.26 6.99 13.23
C PHE A 23 -2.35 7.30 14.40
N ALA A 24 -2.10 8.57 14.72
CA ALA A 24 -1.28 8.94 15.88
C ALA A 24 -1.89 8.44 17.19
N ILE A 25 -3.22 8.52 17.34
CA ILE A 25 -3.94 8.02 18.52
C ILE A 25 -3.87 6.48 18.54
N ILE A 26 -4.19 5.79 17.45
CA ILE A 26 -4.16 4.31 17.39
C ILE A 26 -2.77 3.79 17.75
N LEU A 27 -1.72 4.36 17.18
CA LEU A 27 -0.33 3.96 17.43
C LEU A 27 0.11 4.25 18.87
N SER A 28 -0.47 5.26 19.52
CA SER A 28 -0.15 5.60 20.92
C SER A 28 -0.95 4.80 21.95
N LEU A 29 -2.05 4.18 21.54
CA LEU A 29 -2.82 3.27 22.38
C LEU A 29 -2.26 1.84 22.24
N PRO A 30 -2.43 0.98 23.28
CA PRO A 30 -2.10 -0.42 23.16
C PRO A 30 -2.86 -1.07 22.00
N HIS A 31 -2.16 -1.44 20.95
CA HIS A 31 -2.71 -2.11 19.77
C HIS A 31 -2.04 -3.44 19.54
N ASP A 32 -2.75 -4.34 18.90
CA ASP A 32 -2.24 -5.67 18.61
C ASP A 32 -1.23 -5.61 17.46
N THR A 33 0.02 -5.92 17.77
CA THR A 33 1.11 -6.01 16.78
C THR A 33 1.53 -7.46 16.65
N LEU A 34 1.59 -7.95 15.41
CA LEU A 34 2.10 -9.28 15.13
C LEU A 34 3.63 -9.23 15.16
N ILE A 35 4.22 -9.86 16.16
CA ILE A 35 5.66 -10.07 16.23
C ILE A 35 5.98 -11.55 16.04
N GLY A 36 7.09 -11.82 15.39
CA GLY A 36 7.53 -13.18 15.10
C GLY A 36 8.87 -13.19 14.37
N THR A 37 9.24 -14.32 13.86
CA THR A 37 10.48 -14.45 13.09
C THR A 37 10.20 -14.12 11.62
N VAL A 38 11.00 -13.22 11.04
CA VAL A 38 10.92 -12.92 9.60
C VAL A 38 11.59 -14.03 8.84
N THR A 39 10.80 -14.78 8.06
CA THR A 39 11.29 -15.92 7.28
C THR A 39 11.20 -15.62 5.79
N ILE A 40 12.22 -16.02 5.05
CA ILE A 40 12.29 -15.91 3.59
C ILE A 40 11.47 -17.06 2.99
N SER A 41 10.45 -16.72 2.22
CA SER A 41 9.60 -17.68 1.49
C SER A 41 9.93 -17.73 -0.01
N GLY A 42 10.88 -16.92 -0.48
CA GLY A 42 11.38 -16.96 -1.84
C GLY A 42 12.49 -15.93 -2.05
N VAL A 43 13.42 -16.25 -2.96
CA VAL A 43 14.53 -15.38 -3.35
C VAL A 43 14.44 -15.14 -4.85
N ALA A 44 14.45 -13.88 -5.25
CA ALA A 44 14.37 -13.49 -6.64
C ALA A 44 15.71 -13.71 -7.36
N PRO A 45 15.69 -14.19 -8.62
CA PRO A 45 16.90 -14.38 -9.39
C PRO A 45 17.63 -13.06 -9.65
N ASN A 46 18.95 -13.13 -9.77
CA ASN A 46 19.83 -11.98 -9.98
C ASN A 46 19.60 -10.86 -8.95
N SER A 47 19.31 -11.22 -7.71
CA SER A 47 19.07 -10.28 -6.62
C SER A 47 20.24 -10.24 -5.63
N PRO A 48 20.41 -9.13 -4.87
CA PRO A 48 21.40 -9.07 -3.80
C PRO A 48 21.27 -10.19 -2.77
N ALA A 49 20.04 -10.68 -2.55
CA ALA A 49 19.78 -11.80 -1.67
C ALA A 49 20.34 -13.11 -2.23
N GLU A 50 20.13 -13.39 -3.52
CA GLU A 50 20.69 -14.58 -4.20
C GLU A 50 22.22 -14.53 -4.22
N GLU A 51 22.79 -13.38 -4.62
CA GLU A 51 24.25 -13.19 -4.69
C GLU A 51 24.92 -13.35 -3.31
N SER A 52 24.21 -13.00 -2.26
CA SER A 52 24.70 -13.16 -0.87
C SER A 52 24.45 -14.55 -0.26
N GLY A 53 23.80 -15.46 -1.00
CA GLY A 53 23.54 -16.83 -0.57
C GLY A 53 22.36 -17.01 0.39
N LEU A 54 21.43 -16.04 0.44
CA LEU A 54 20.15 -16.20 1.12
C LEU A 54 19.29 -17.23 0.41
N GLN A 55 18.57 -18.06 1.17
CA GLN A 55 17.74 -19.15 0.66
C GLN A 55 16.34 -19.12 1.27
N GLU A 56 15.42 -19.77 0.61
CA GLU A 56 14.09 -20.03 1.16
C GLU A 56 14.19 -20.85 2.45
N GLY A 57 13.41 -20.46 3.45
CA GLY A 57 13.46 -21.04 4.80
C GLY A 57 14.40 -20.31 5.77
N ASP A 58 15.35 -19.50 5.28
CA ASP A 58 16.20 -18.68 6.13
C ASP A 58 15.37 -17.67 6.93
N SER A 59 15.80 -17.38 8.16
CA SER A 59 15.13 -16.41 9.03
C SER A 59 16.06 -15.24 9.32
N ILE A 60 15.57 -14.01 9.12
CA ILE A 60 16.32 -12.79 9.41
C ILE A 60 16.01 -12.37 10.84
N LEU A 61 17.05 -12.29 11.66
CA LEU A 61 16.97 -11.98 13.10
C LEU A 61 17.31 -10.52 13.38
N GLU A 62 18.36 -10.00 12.72
CA GLU A 62 18.85 -8.64 12.92
C GLU A 62 19.30 -8.02 11.60
N ILE A 63 19.28 -6.70 11.55
CA ILE A 63 19.93 -5.88 10.53
C ILE A 63 20.79 -4.81 11.21
N ASN A 64 22.09 -4.77 10.91
CA ASN A 64 23.05 -3.86 11.53
C ASN A 64 22.94 -3.86 13.07
N SER A 65 22.85 -5.05 13.69
CA SER A 65 22.64 -5.25 15.15
C SER A 65 21.30 -4.73 15.71
N LEU A 66 20.36 -4.34 14.85
CA LEU A 66 19.01 -4.01 15.25
C LEU A 66 18.12 -5.26 15.11
N GLY A 67 17.53 -5.73 16.19
CA GLY A 67 16.64 -6.88 16.20
C GLY A 67 15.38 -6.63 15.36
N ILE A 68 15.01 -7.60 14.54
CA ILE A 68 13.83 -7.55 13.65
C ILE A 68 12.73 -8.42 14.26
N SER A 69 11.60 -7.81 14.57
CA SER A 69 10.46 -8.46 15.23
C SER A 69 9.33 -8.81 14.27
N ASN A 70 9.30 -8.21 13.09
CA ASN A 70 8.31 -8.47 12.06
C ASN A 70 8.82 -8.02 10.68
N HIS A 71 8.10 -8.38 9.63
CA HIS A 71 8.47 -8.04 8.26
C HIS A 71 8.47 -6.52 7.98
N MET A 72 7.66 -5.74 8.69
CA MET A 72 7.60 -4.28 8.50
C MET A 72 8.85 -3.58 9.01
N ASP A 73 9.42 -4.04 10.13
CA ASP A 73 10.69 -3.53 10.66
C ASP A 73 11.80 -3.73 9.63
N LEU A 74 11.89 -4.94 9.06
CA LEU A 74 12.88 -5.24 8.02
C LEU A 74 12.70 -4.35 6.78
N VAL A 75 11.48 -4.21 6.28
CA VAL A 75 11.18 -3.36 5.11
C VAL A 75 11.57 -1.90 5.37
N LYS A 76 11.28 -1.38 6.56
CA LYS A 76 11.62 -0.01 6.95
C LYS A 76 13.14 0.20 6.96
N GLU A 77 13.89 -0.70 7.60
CA GLU A 77 15.34 -0.60 7.68
C GLU A 77 16.01 -0.75 6.31
N ILE A 78 15.59 -1.70 5.50
CA ILE A 78 16.09 -1.88 4.12
C ILE A 78 15.81 -0.64 3.26
N LYS A 79 14.61 -0.04 3.36
CA LYS A 79 14.28 1.19 2.62
C LYS A 79 15.20 2.35 3.00
N THR A 80 15.54 2.47 4.28
CA THR A 80 16.40 3.55 4.80
C THR A 80 17.86 3.39 4.37
N LYS A 81 18.29 2.15 4.14
CA LYS A 81 19.69 1.77 3.85
C LYS A 81 19.95 1.41 2.37
N ARG A 82 19.07 1.82 1.45
CA ARG A 82 19.28 1.59 0.02
C ARG A 82 20.61 2.17 -0.46
N GLY A 83 21.33 1.43 -1.30
CA GLY A 83 22.65 1.80 -1.81
C GLY A 83 23.78 1.73 -0.78
N THR A 84 23.49 1.36 0.47
CA THR A 84 24.49 1.19 1.53
C THR A 84 24.56 -0.27 1.93
N GLU A 85 25.77 -0.79 2.14
CA GLU A 85 25.95 -2.16 2.62
C GLU A 85 25.28 -2.34 4.00
N VAL A 86 24.52 -3.43 4.15
CA VAL A 86 23.90 -3.84 5.40
C VAL A 86 24.38 -5.24 5.80
N GLU A 87 24.50 -5.45 7.09
CA GLU A 87 24.84 -6.75 7.69
C GLU A 87 23.57 -7.36 8.30
N LEU A 88 23.21 -8.55 7.82
CA LEU A 88 22.07 -9.31 8.31
C LEU A 88 22.54 -10.47 9.17
N LEU A 89 22.01 -10.61 10.38
CA LEU A 89 22.13 -11.85 11.15
C LEU A 89 20.99 -12.76 10.71
N ILE A 90 21.34 -13.87 10.09
CA ILE A 90 20.37 -14.86 9.64
C ILE A 90 20.52 -16.17 10.41
N ARG A 91 19.40 -16.86 10.55
CA ARG A 91 19.35 -18.25 10.98
C ARG A 91 19.02 -19.09 9.76
N LYS A 92 19.91 -20.01 9.37
CA LYS A 92 19.70 -20.89 8.22
C LYS A 92 18.47 -21.77 8.42
N GLY A 93 17.61 -21.81 7.42
CA GLY A 93 16.50 -22.73 7.35
C GLY A 93 17.04 -24.15 7.20
N ASN A 94 16.63 -25.04 8.08
CA ASN A 94 17.08 -26.42 8.04
C ASN A 94 16.35 -27.16 6.92
N SER A 95 16.99 -27.33 5.77
CA SER A 95 16.54 -28.22 4.67
C SER A 95 16.73 -29.72 5.02
N SER A 96 16.93 -30.07 6.26
CA SER A 96 17.06 -31.47 6.67
C SER A 96 15.70 -32.11 6.78
N LEU A 97 15.47 -33.13 5.93
CA LEU A 97 14.44 -34.14 6.10
C LEU A 97 14.23 -34.42 7.59
N GLY A 98 13.06 -34.02 8.12
CA GLY A 98 12.69 -34.18 9.50
C GLY A 98 12.69 -35.64 9.93
N LEU A 99 13.79 -36.09 10.45
CA LEU A 99 13.82 -37.29 11.30
C LEU A 99 13.54 -36.81 12.73
N PRO A 100 12.50 -37.34 13.39
CA PRO A 100 12.20 -37.02 14.78
C PRO A 100 13.41 -37.35 15.66
N GLY A 101 14.02 -36.36 16.32
CA GLY A 101 15.08 -36.56 17.29
C GLY A 101 16.47 -36.07 16.90
N SER A 102 16.66 -35.46 15.72
CA SER A 102 17.91 -34.76 15.40
C SER A 102 17.97 -33.44 16.16
N PRO A 103 19.08 -33.09 16.84
CA PRO A 103 19.24 -31.78 17.42
C PRO A 103 19.26 -30.76 16.28
N GLU A 104 18.36 -29.78 16.33
CA GLU A 104 18.35 -28.64 15.42
C GLU A 104 19.60 -27.77 15.67
N PHE A 105 20.69 -28.06 14.99
CA PHE A 105 21.81 -27.13 14.88
C PHE A 105 21.43 -26.01 13.91
N THR A 106 20.69 -25.05 14.38
CA THR A 106 20.43 -23.81 13.66
C THR A 106 21.69 -22.94 13.72
N THR A 107 22.44 -22.94 12.63
CA THR A 107 23.63 -22.07 12.52
C THR A 107 23.14 -20.67 12.20
N SER A 108 23.52 -19.71 13.04
CA SER A 108 23.34 -18.28 12.72
C SER A 108 24.63 -17.76 12.11
N GLU A 109 24.51 -17.01 11.03
CA GLU A 109 25.63 -16.40 10.30
C GLU A 109 25.33 -14.94 9.93
N TYR A 110 26.39 -14.16 9.77
CA TYR A 110 26.28 -12.80 9.28
C TYR A 110 26.46 -12.79 7.76
N ILE A 111 25.51 -12.20 7.07
CA ILE A 111 25.53 -11.99 5.61
C ILE A 111 25.54 -10.49 5.34
N ARG A 112 26.41 -10.06 4.40
CA ARG A 112 26.46 -8.68 3.93
C ARG A 112 25.91 -8.59 2.53
N LEU A 113 25.07 -7.58 2.32
CA LEU A 113 24.52 -7.28 1.01
C LEU A 113 24.20 -5.77 0.87
N THR A 114 24.11 -5.30 -0.35
CA THR A 114 23.73 -3.91 -0.63
C THR A 114 22.34 -3.86 -1.25
N PRO A 115 21.33 -3.31 -0.53
CA PRO A 115 20.00 -3.15 -1.09
C PRO A 115 20.01 -2.23 -2.31
N ARG A 116 19.34 -2.59 -3.39
CA ARG A 116 19.26 -1.80 -4.63
C ARG A 116 18.54 -0.48 -4.37
N GLU A 117 19.04 0.61 -4.92
CA GLU A 117 18.36 1.92 -4.90
C GLU A 117 17.09 1.87 -5.75
N ASN A 118 17.20 1.29 -6.97
CA ASN A 118 16.13 1.16 -7.94
C ASN A 118 15.85 -0.32 -8.24
N PRO A 119 14.98 -0.97 -7.45
CA PRO A 119 14.62 -2.37 -7.68
C PRO A 119 13.98 -2.55 -9.05
N PRO A 120 14.32 -3.61 -9.80
CA PRO A 120 13.78 -3.85 -11.12
C PRO A 120 12.30 -4.23 -11.07
N SER A 121 11.62 -3.97 -12.18
CA SER A 121 10.28 -4.44 -12.45
C SER A 121 10.25 -5.16 -13.79
N TYR A 122 9.61 -6.33 -13.83
CA TYR A 122 9.54 -7.18 -14.99
C TYR A 122 8.09 -7.32 -15.43
N ARG A 123 7.85 -7.25 -16.75
CA ARG A 123 6.55 -7.62 -17.31
C ARG A 123 6.46 -9.14 -17.39
N VAL A 124 5.38 -9.70 -16.90
CA VAL A 124 5.10 -11.13 -16.98
C VAL A 124 4.64 -11.49 -18.39
N VAL A 125 5.35 -12.41 -19.06
CA VAL A 125 5.10 -12.83 -20.44
C VAL A 125 5.13 -14.36 -20.55
N GLU A 126 4.54 -14.92 -21.61
CA GLU A 126 4.66 -16.35 -21.89
C GLU A 126 6.06 -16.72 -22.38
N ILE A 127 6.61 -15.91 -23.30
CA ILE A 127 7.93 -16.10 -23.89
C ILE A 127 8.73 -14.80 -23.70
N VAL A 128 9.85 -14.92 -23.01
CA VAL A 128 10.74 -13.78 -22.73
C VAL A 128 11.50 -13.40 -24.00
N SER A 129 11.32 -12.15 -24.42
CA SER A 129 12.06 -11.54 -25.55
C SER A 129 13.13 -10.56 -25.04
N GLU A 130 12.84 -9.83 -23.96
CA GLU A 130 13.75 -8.87 -23.32
C GLU A 130 14.01 -9.26 -21.86
N PRO A 131 15.01 -10.09 -21.53
CA PRO A 131 15.26 -10.61 -20.17
C PRO A 131 15.48 -9.53 -19.11
N THR A 132 15.84 -8.30 -19.49
CA THR A 132 16.02 -7.17 -18.57
C THR A 132 14.72 -6.50 -18.17
N LYS A 133 13.61 -6.74 -18.89
CA LYS A 133 12.30 -6.12 -18.66
C LYS A 133 11.16 -7.12 -18.54
N GLU A 134 11.40 -8.37 -18.89
CA GLU A 134 10.39 -9.41 -18.96
C GLU A 134 10.79 -10.62 -18.13
N ILE A 135 9.81 -11.30 -17.60
CA ILE A 135 9.95 -12.55 -16.84
C ILE A 135 8.90 -13.56 -17.32
N ALA A 136 9.27 -14.83 -17.46
CA ALA A 136 8.34 -15.87 -17.84
C ALA A 136 7.27 -16.08 -16.75
N ILE A 137 6.03 -16.35 -17.17
CA ILE A 137 4.90 -16.59 -16.24
C ILE A 137 5.18 -17.76 -15.29
N SER A 138 5.88 -18.79 -15.77
CA SER A 138 6.26 -19.95 -14.94
C SER A 138 7.20 -19.58 -13.80
N GLU A 139 8.13 -18.67 -14.05
CA GLU A 139 9.07 -18.14 -13.06
C GLU A 139 8.39 -17.12 -12.16
N ALA A 140 7.60 -16.20 -12.71
CA ALA A 140 6.87 -15.20 -11.95
C ALA A 140 5.91 -15.83 -10.93
N LYS A 141 5.25 -16.94 -11.28
CA LYS A 141 4.35 -17.67 -10.37
C LYS A 141 5.04 -18.38 -9.20
N GLN A 142 6.36 -18.58 -9.26
CA GLN A 142 7.11 -19.09 -8.10
C GLN A 142 7.17 -18.03 -6.98
N TYR A 143 7.13 -16.75 -7.35
CA TYR A 143 7.16 -15.64 -6.38
C TYR A 143 5.76 -15.19 -5.98
N ASN A 144 4.82 -15.19 -6.92
CA ASN A 144 3.42 -14.87 -6.65
C ASN A 144 2.52 -15.69 -7.57
N PRO A 145 1.83 -16.73 -7.03
CA PRO A 145 0.96 -17.59 -7.80
C PRO A 145 -0.23 -16.89 -8.47
N SER A 146 -0.61 -15.69 -8.01
CA SER A 146 -1.74 -14.93 -8.55
C SER A 146 -1.39 -14.10 -9.81
N LEU A 147 -0.11 -14.06 -10.22
CA LEU A 147 0.30 -13.31 -11.40
C LEU A 147 -0.19 -13.95 -12.70
N GLU A 148 -0.59 -13.08 -13.63
CA GLU A 148 -1.01 -13.44 -14.98
C GLU A 148 -0.12 -12.79 -16.05
N VAL A 149 -0.24 -13.26 -17.29
CA VAL A 149 0.48 -12.66 -18.42
C VAL A 149 -0.01 -11.23 -18.65
N GLY A 150 0.94 -10.29 -18.68
CA GLY A 150 0.67 -8.86 -18.79
C GLY A 150 0.88 -8.10 -17.47
N ASP A 151 0.90 -8.79 -16.34
CA ASP A 151 1.17 -8.19 -15.04
C ASP A 151 2.61 -7.68 -14.92
N VAL A 152 2.87 -6.89 -13.88
CA VAL A 152 4.20 -6.39 -13.55
C VAL A 152 4.66 -6.94 -12.21
N LEU A 153 5.65 -7.83 -12.24
CA LEU A 153 6.36 -8.28 -11.05
C LEU A 153 7.37 -7.21 -10.61
N ARG A 154 7.19 -6.65 -9.44
CA ARG A 154 8.14 -5.70 -8.83
C ARG A 154 8.97 -6.43 -7.78
N GLN A 155 10.29 -6.47 -7.97
CA GLN A 155 11.18 -7.01 -6.95
C GLN A 155 11.41 -6.00 -5.82
N GLY A 156 11.68 -6.49 -4.61
CA GLY A 156 12.12 -5.66 -3.50
C GLY A 156 13.59 -5.25 -3.61
N SER A 157 14.04 -4.31 -2.77
CA SER A 157 15.41 -3.80 -2.79
C SER A 157 16.48 -4.87 -2.57
N ILE A 158 16.18 -5.92 -1.83
CA ILE A 158 17.08 -7.08 -1.66
C ILE A 158 16.62 -8.31 -2.43
N GLY A 159 15.40 -8.30 -2.98
CA GLY A 159 14.88 -9.37 -3.83
C GLY A 159 14.44 -10.62 -3.04
N VAL A 160 13.86 -10.46 -1.86
CA VAL A 160 13.27 -11.57 -1.09
C VAL A 160 11.76 -11.40 -0.97
N LEU A 161 11.05 -12.53 -0.97
CA LEU A 161 9.70 -12.64 -0.49
C LEU A 161 9.76 -13.07 0.99
N ILE A 162 9.11 -12.31 1.87
CA ILE A 162 9.20 -12.51 3.31
C ILE A 162 7.83 -12.68 3.93
N GLY A 163 7.78 -13.46 4.99
CA GLY A 163 6.61 -13.62 5.85
C GLY A 163 7.03 -13.54 7.32
N THR A 164 6.06 -13.48 8.22
CA THR A 164 6.29 -13.59 9.66
C THR A 164 5.85 -14.98 10.11
N ALA A 165 6.82 -15.81 10.48
CA ALA A 165 6.58 -17.14 11.04
C ALA A 165 6.53 -17.09 12.57
N ASN A 166 5.87 -18.09 13.19
CA ASN A 166 5.71 -18.17 14.65
C ASN A 166 5.17 -16.87 15.27
N GLY A 167 4.26 -16.21 14.53
CA GLY A 167 3.70 -14.93 14.93
C GLY A 167 2.91 -15.05 16.24
N ARG A 168 3.18 -14.14 17.15
CA ARG A 168 2.38 -13.91 18.34
C ARG A 168 1.86 -12.47 18.35
N VAL A 169 0.64 -12.31 18.77
CA VAL A 169 0.07 -10.97 18.96
C VAL A 169 0.54 -10.41 20.29
N VAL A 170 1.17 -9.26 20.24
CA VAL A 170 1.63 -8.52 21.41
C VAL A 170 0.99 -7.15 21.40
N LYS A 171 0.58 -6.68 22.56
CA LYS A 171 0.12 -5.29 22.69
C LYS A 171 1.32 -4.37 22.75
N ASP A 172 1.48 -3.59 21.70
CA ASP A 172 2.51 -2.58 21.57
C ASP A 172 1.91 -1.18 21.61
N ARG A 173 2.71 -0.20 21.95
CA ARG A 173 2.33 1.22 21.93
C ARG A 173 3.54 2.08 21.62
N LEU A 174 3.39 3.05 20.76
CA LEU A 174 4.42 4.03 20.49
C LEU A 174 4.22 5.29 21.36
N PRO A 175 5.30 5.86 21.93
CA PRO A 175 5.21 7.17 22.53
C PRO A 175 4.83 8.21 21.47
N LEU A 176 4.15 9.30 21.86
CA LEU A 176 3.61 10.29 20.92
C LEU A 176 4.67 10.87 19.95
N HIS A 177 5.90 11.05 20.41
CA HIS A 177 6.98 11.59 19.57
C HIS A 177 7.42 10.63 18.45
N GLU A 178 7.13 9.34 18.56
CA GLU A 178 7.34 8.33 17.53
C GLU A 178 6.06 8.04 16.75
N ALA A 179 4.91 8.06 17.42
CA ALA A 179 3.61 7.81 16.81
C ALA A 179 3.26 8.86 15.73
N ILE A 180 3.58 10.14 15.95
CA ILE A 180 3.27 11.21 14.98
C ILE A 180 4.09 11.04 13.68
N PRO A 181 5.43 10.91 13.69
CA PRO A 181 6.19 10.65 12.47
C PRO A 181 5.76 9.36 11.76
N THR A 182 5.47 8.30 12.51
CA THR A 182 4.99 7.02 11.97
C THR A 182 3.62 7.17 11.30
N ALA A 183 2.70 7.95 11.89
CA ALA A 183 1.40 8.27 11.30
C ALA A 183 1.55 9.04 9.97
N PHE A 184 2.48 10.00 9.91
CA PHE A 184 2.82 10.70 8.67
C PHE A 184 3.35 9.76 7.59
N SER A 185 4.26 8.86 7.94
CA SER A 185 4.81 7.85 7.01
C SER A 185 3.72 6.93 6.49
N LYS A 186 2.88 6.37 7.38
CA LYS A 186 1.75 5.51 7.02
C LYS A 186 0.76 6.23 6.09
N MET A 187 0.43 7.49 6.40
CA MET A 187 -0.42 8.30 5.54
C MET A 187 0.22 8.56 4.16
N GLY A 188 1.52 8.86 4.12
CA GLY A 188 2.26 9.06 2.87
C GLY A 188 2.28 7.81 1.99
N GLU A 189 2.44 6.64 2.58
CA GLU A 189 2.37 5.35 1.87
C GLU A 189 0.98 5.11 1.27
N ILE A 190 -0.09 5.36 2.03
CA ILE A 190 -1.47 5.21 1.56
C ILE A 190 -1.78 6.19 0.43
N ILE A 191 -1.37 7.46 0.56
CA ILE A 191 -1.53 8.47 -0.50
C ILE A 191 -0.78 8.04 -1.77
N SER A 192 0.47 7.60 -1.63
CA SER A 192 1.27 7.12 -2.76
C SER A 192 0.64 5.92 -3.44
N PHE A 193 0.17 4.93 -2.67
CA PHE A 193 -0.54 3.76 -3.19
C PHE A 193 -1.81 4.16 -3.95
N SER A 194 -2.64 5.04 -3.37
CA SER A 194 -3.87 5.54 -3.99
C SER A 194 -3.58 6.31 -5.28
N ALA A 195 -2.54 7.16 -5.28
CA ALA A 195 -2.14 7.90 -6.47
C ALA A 195 -1.67 6.98 -7.60
N HIS A 196 -0.91 5.92 -7.28
CA HIS A 196 -0.50 4.92 -8.26
C HIS A 196 -1.70 4.13 -8.81
N GLY A 197 -2.65 3.74 -7.95
CA GLY A 197 -3.88 3.06 -8.38
C GLY A 197 -4.71 3.91 -9.34
N ILE A 198 -4.91 5.18 -9.02
CA ILE A 198 -5.61 6.12 -9.92
C ILE A 198 -4.83 6.30 -11.24
N GLY A 199 -3.49 6.43 -11.15
CA GLY A 199 -2.63 6.54 -12.34
C GLY A 199 -2.71 5.31 -13.24
N SER A 200 -2.71 4.11 -12.69
CA SER A 200 -2.85 2.85 -13.45
C SER A 200 -4.24 2.73 -14.09
N PHE A 201 -5.29 3.12 -13.38
CA PHE A 201 -6.64 3.18 -13.94
C PHE A 201 -6.73 4.09 -15.16
N VAL A 202 -6.20 5.31 -15.05
CA VAL A 202 -6.24 6.29 -16.15
C VAL A 202 -5.38 5.87 -17.34
N SER A 203 -4.20 5.26 -17.09
CA SER A 203 -3.23 4.94 -18.15
C SER A 203 -3.45 3.59 -18.81
N LYS A 204 -3.95 2.60 -18.06
CA LYS A 204 -4.04 1.21 -18.51
C LYS A 204 -5.45 0.64 -18.48
N GLY A 205 -6.41 1.33 -17.87
CA GLY A 205 -7.76 0.83 -17.64
C GLY A 205 -7.84 -0.29 -16.59
N GLU A 206 -6.77 -0.51 -15.83
CA GLU A 206 -6.76 -1.50 -14.76
C GLU A 206 -7.74 -1.09 -13.66
N ASN A 207 -8.60 -2.02 -13.23
CA ASN A 207 -9.55 -1.73 -12.15
C ASN A 207 -8.79 -1.53 -10.82
N PRO A 208 -8.81 -0.34 -10.22
CA PRO A 208 -8.11 -0.07 -8.96
C PRO A 208 -8.85 -0.64 -7.73
N GLY A 209 -9.77 -1.59 -7.92
CA GLY A 209 -10.59 -2.12 -6.83
C GLY A 209 -11.62 -1.11 -6.32
N LEU A 210 -12.19 -0.30 -7.22
CA LEU A 210 -13.20 0.68 -6.85
C LEU A 210 -14.41 0.00 -6.20
N THR A 211 -14.79 0.52 -5.07
CA THR A 211 -15.90 0.03 -4.26
C THR A 211 -16.94 1.11 -4.12
N GLY A 212 -18.19 0.76 -4.35
CA GLY A 212 -19.31 1.67 -4.17
C GLY A 212 -19.75 1.77 -2.71
N PRO A 213 -20.77 2.60 -2.42
CA PRO A 213 -21.25 2.80 -1.04
C PRO A 213 -21.73 1.51 -0.37
N ILE A 214 -22.31 0.58 -1.13
CA ILE A 214 -22.81 -0.70 -0.61
C ILE A 214 -21.64 -1.59 -0.18
N GLY A 215 -20.58 -1.66 -1.00
CA GLY A 215 -19.37 -2.40 -0.65
C GLY A 215 -18.62 -1.79 0.54
N ILE A 216 -18.57 -0.46 0.64
CA ILE A 216 -18.01 0.22 1.84
C ILE A 216 -18.81 -0.16 3.09
N ALA A 217 -20.15 -0.20 3.02
CA ALA A 217 -20.99 -0.62 4.13
C ALA A 217 -20.74 -2.08 4.52
N GLN A 218 -20.56 -2.99 3.54
CA GLN A 218 -20.20 -4.37 3.77
C GLN A 218 -18.86 -4.49 4.48
N VAL A 219 -17.80 -3.86 3.95
CA VAL A 219 -16.46 -3.86 4.56
C VAL A 219 -16.51 -3.30 5.98
N THR A 220 -17.27 -2.21 6.20
CA THR A 220 -17.45 -1.64 7.54
C THR A 220 -18.09 -2.64 8.48
N GLY A 221 -19.10 -3.39 8.02
CA GLY A 221 -19.74 -4.44 8.81
C GLY A 221 -18.81 -5.60 9.16
N GLU A 222 -17.93 -5.99 8.25
CA GLU A 222 -16.93 -7.04 8.47
C GLU A 222 -15.84 -6.57 9.44
N VAL A 223 -15.32 -5.38 9.23
CA VAL A 223 -14.28 -4.76 10.07
C VAL A 223 -14.80 -4.52 11.49
N ALA A 224 -16.08 -4.16 11.65
CA ALA A 224 -16.70 -3.94 12.97
C ALA A 224 -16.72 -5.20 13.84
N LYS A 225 -16.75 -6.39 13.24
CA LYS A 225 -16.68 -7.67 13.97
C LYS A 225 -15.29 -7.94 14.55
N VAL A 226 -14.26 -7.36 13.96
CA VAL A 226 -12.87 -7.52 14.41
C VAL A 226 -12.57 -6.67 15.62
N GLY A 227 -13.12 -5.45 15.69
CA GLY A 227 -12.92 -4.56 16.82
C GLY A 227 -13.02 -3.07 16.47
N ILE A 228 -12.81 -2.22 17.48
CA ILE A 228 -12.96 -0.78 17.30
C ILE A 228 -11.76 -0.14 16.60
N ALA A 229 -10.54 -0.62 16.82
CA ALA A 229 -9.33 -0.07 16.21
C ALA A 229 -9.36 -0.20 14.67
N PRO A 230 -9.70 -1.36 14.07
CA PRO A 230 -9.90 -1.50 12.63
C PRO A 230 -10.96 -0.55 12.04
N ILE A 231 -12.02 -0.21 12.79
CA ILE A 231 -13.01 0.77 12.34
C ILE A 231 -12.39 2.16 12.19
N PHE A 232 -11.57 2.59 13.15
CA PHE A 232 -10.84 3.85 13.06
C PHE A 232 -9.83 3.84 11.90
N GLU A 233 -9.11 2.73 11.69
CA GLU A 233 -8.22 2.58 10.52
C GLU A 233 -8.99 2.70 9.20
N LEU A 234 -10.14 2.02 9.07
CA LEU A 234 -11.00 2.14 7.90
C LEU A 234 -11.51 3.58 7.72
N THR A 235 -11.89 4.24 8.80
CA THR A 235 -12.30 5.66 8.77
C THR A 235 -11.18 6.55 8.26
N ALA A 236 -9.94 6.31 8.70
CA ALA A 236 -8.77 7.03 8.22
C ALA A 236 -8.54 6.80 6.72
N LEU A 237 -8.64 5.54 6.24
CA LEU A 237 -8.51 5.20 4.83
C LEU A 237 -9.57 5.88 3.96
N ILE A 238 -10.84 5.84 4.38
CA ILE A 238 -11.94 6.51 3.68
C ILE A 238 -11.70 8.02 3.63
N SER A 239 -11.26 8.62 4.75
CA SER A 239 -10.98 10.05 4.83
C SER A 239 -9.83 10.48 3.89
N ILE A 240 -8.74 9.69 3.82
CA ILE A 240 -7.66 9.93 2.85
C ILE A 240 -8.19 9.85 1.42
N SER A 241 -8.93 8.79 1.10
CA SER A 241 -9.50 8.58 -0.24
C SER A 241 -10.41 9.75 -0.63
N LEU A 242 -11.28 10.19 0.29
CA LEU A 242 -12.15 11.35 0.07
C LEU A 242 -11.35 12.65 -0.11
N GLY A 243 -10.28 12.84 0.66
CA GLY A 243 -9.37 13.98 0.51
C GLY A 243 -8.72 14.01 -0.86
N ILE A 244 -8.20 12.87 -1.33
CA ILE A 244 -7.56 12.73 -2.65
C ILE A 244 -8.57 12.98 -3.76
N VAL A 245 -9.73 12.30 -3.72
CA VAL A 245 -10.78 12.43 -4.75
C VAL A 245 -11.28 13.86 -4.83
N ASN A 246 -11.49 14.54 -3.70
CA ASN A 246 -11.94 15.93 -3.67
C ASN A 246 -10.90 16.92 -4.26
N LEU A 247 -9.61 16.56 -4.29
CA LEU A 247 -8.57 17.36 -4.94
C LEU A 247 -8.51 17.15 -6.47
N LEU A 248 -9.13 16.09 -7.01
CA LEU A 248 -9.11 15.86 -8.44
C LEU A 248 -9.86 16.97 -9.19
N PRO A 249 -9.40 17.36 -10.41
CA PRO A 249 -10.01 18.40 -11.22
C PRO A 249 -11.31 17.93 -11.88
N ILE A 250 -12.19 17.31 -11.10
CA ILE A 250 -13.49 16.77 -11.59
C ILE A 250 -14.60 17.76 -11.27
N PRO A 251 -15.45 18.13 -12.24
CA PRO A 251 -16.63 18.95 -11.96
C PRO A 251 -17.51 18.31 -10.86
N ALA A 252 -18.10 19.14 -10.02
CA ALA A 252 -18.84 18.82 -8.81
C ALA A 252 -17.98 18.61 -7.53
N LEU A 253 -16.68 18.37 -7.65
CA LEU A 253 -15.75 18.28 -6.51
C LEU A 253 -15.05 19.61 -6.24
N ASP A 254 -14.40 19.73 -5.07
CA ASP A 254 -13.71 20.97 -4.67
C ASP A 254 -12.53 21.29 -5.61
N GLY A 255 -11.80 20.27 -6.10
CA GLY A 255 -10.75 20.41 -7.09
C GLY A 255 -11.26 20.97 -8.42
N GLY A 256 -12.45 20.57 -8.85
CA GLY A 256 -13.11 21.16 -10.03
C GLY A 256 -13.42 22.64 -9.83
N ARG A 257 -13.92 23.05 -8.67
CA ARG A 257 -14.12 24.47 -8.32
C ARG A 257 -12.82 25.23 -8.24
N LEU A 258 -11.79 24.62 -7.67
CA LEU A 258 -10.45 25.21 -7.61
C LEU A 258 -9.89 25.48 -9.00
N MET A 259 -10.12 24.58 -9.98
CA MET A 259 -9.72 24.79 -11.38
C MET A 259 -10.35 26.06 -11.98
N PHE A 260 -11.62 26.35 -11.69
CA PHE A 260 -12.25 27.59 -12.15
C PHE A 260 -11.58 28.84 -11.54
N VAL A 261 -11.22 28.79 -10.26
CA VAL A 261 -10.52 29.87 -9.57
C VAL A 261 -9.11 30.07 -10.14
N LEU A 262 -8.41 28.99 -10.49
CA LEU A 262 -7.09 29.05 -11.15
C LEU A 262 -7.21 29.65 -12.57
N VAL A 263 -8.17 29.23 -13.35
CA VAL A 263 -8.45 29.79 -14.68
C VAL A 263 -8.81 31.28 -14.60
N GLU A 264 -9.62 31.69 -13.60
CA GLU A 264 -9.88 33.12 -13.31
C GLU A 264 -8.57 33.88 -13.05
N GLY A 265 -7.63 33.28 -12.28
CA GLY A 265 -6.32 33.88 -12.04
C GLY A 265 -5.49 34.08 -13.30
N ILE A 266 -5.38 33.04 -14.13
CA ILE A 266 -4.63 33.10 -15.41
C ILE A 266 -5.24 34.12 -16.38
N ARG A 267 -6.55 34.29 -16.35
CA ARG A 267 -7.28 35.25 -17.20
C ARG A 267 -7.29 36.70 -16.66
N GLY A 268 -6.42 36.99 -15.70
CA GLY A 268 -6.32 38.36 -15.13
C GLY A 268 -7.54 38.78 -14.30
N GLY A 269 -8.17 37.82 -13.60
CA GLY A 269 -9.32 38.05 -12.70
C GLY A 269 -10.68 38.06 -13.41
N LYS A 270 -10.74 37.75 -14.71
CA LYS A 270 -12.02 37.67 -15.46
C LYS A 270 -12.77 36.40 -15.07
N LYS A 271 -13.88 36.55 -14.33
CA LYS A 271 -14.72 35.46 -13.87
C LYS A 271 -15.42 34.73 -15.03
N ILE A 272 -15.55 33.43 -14.89
CA ILE A 272 -16.46 32.65 -15.73
C ILE A 272 -17.89 32.95 -15.27
N SER A 273 -18.85 32.99 -16.20
CA SER A 273 -20.25 33.29 -15.83
C SER A 273 -20.77 32.21 -14.87
N PRO A 274 -21.47 32.59 -13.78
CA PRO A 274 -21.99 31.64 -12.80
C PRO A 274 -22.88 30.57 -13.42
N GLN A 275 -23.60 30.91 -14.50
CA GLN A 275 -24.46 29.97 -15.23
C GLN A 275 -23.64 28.84 -15.88
N LYS A 276 -22.52 29.18 -16.55
CA LYS A 276 -21.64 28.17 -17.19
C LYS A 276 -20.96 27.28 -16.14
N GLU A 277 -20.46 27.89 -15.06
CA GLU A 277 -19.89 27.15 -13.92
C GLU A 277 -20.94 26.20 -13.33
N GLY A 278 -22.17 26.67 -13.09
CA GLY A 278 -23.27 25.89 -12.57
C GLY A 278 -23.64 24.69 -13.45
N VAL A 279 -23.72 24.89 -14.78
CA VAL A 279 -24.03 23.80 -15.75
C VAL A 279 -22.93 22.74 -15.70
N ILE A 280 -21.66 23.14 -15.72
CA ILE A 280 -20.52 22.20 -15.69
C ILE A 280 -20.55 21.38 -14.40
N HIS A 281 -20.77 22.02 -13.24
CA HIS A 281 -20.87 21.31 -11.96
C HIS A 281 -22.08 20.38 -11.90
N MET A 282 -23.25 20.82 -12.39
CA MET A 282 -24.45 19.98 -12.44
C MET A 282 -24.21 18.73 -13.30
N THR A 283 -23.59 18.90 -14.49
CA THR A 283 -23.25 17.78 -15.36
C THR A 283 -22.29 16.80 -14.65
N GLY A 284 -21.24 17.33 -14.01
CA GLY A 284 -20.32 16.50 -13.23
C GLY A 284 -21.02 15.75 -12.09
N PHE A 285 -21.95 16.41 -11.39
CA PHE A 285 -22.73 15.79 -10.33
C PHE A 285 -23.61 14.65 -10.84
N ILE A 286 -24.27 14.82 -11.98
CA ILE A 286 -25.10 13.75 -12.60
C ILE A 286 -24.22 12.56 -12.99
N ILE A 287 -23.02 12.82 -13.56
CA ILE A 287 -22.06 11.76 -13.91
C ILE A 287 -21.61 11.01 -12.65
N LEU A 288 -21.27 11.72 -11.56
CA LEU A 288 -20.85 11.09 -10.30
C LEU A 288 -21.98 10.25 -9.70
N ILE A 289 -23.20 10.73 -9.67
CA ILE A 289 -24.35 9.94 -9.19
C ILE A 289 -24.55 8.71 -10.08
N GLY A 290 -24.45 8.84 -11.41
CA GLY A 290 -24.50 7.71 -12.33
C GLY A 290 -23.43 6.66 -12.01
N LEU A 291 -22.20 7.11 -11.77
CA LEU A 291 -21.09 6.22 -11.40
C LEU A 291 -21.38 5.49 -10.07
N VAL A 292 -21.87 6.21 -9.06
CA VAL A 292 -22.23 5.62 -7.76
C VAL A 292 -23.32 4.54 -7.93
N VAL A 293 -24.32 4.77 -8.77
CA VAL A 293 -25.38 3.79 -9.07
C VAL A 293 -24.81 2.54 -9.74
N VAL A 294 -23.93 2.73 -10.74
CA VAL A 294 -23.27 1.62 -11.45
C VAL A 294 -22.39 0.81 -10.50
N MET A 295 -21.58 1.47 -9.67
CA MET A 295 -20.73 0.78 -8.68
C MET A 295 -21.57 0.03 -7.64
N SER A 296 -22.66 0.64 -7.16
CA SER A 296 -23.60 -0.03 -6.23
C SER A 296 -24.23 -1.26 -6.85
N TYR A 297 -24.56 -1.22 -8.15
CA TYR A 297 -25.06 -2.39 -8.87
C TYR A 297 -24.04 -3.54 -8.90
N PHE A 298 -22.77 -3.24 -9.20
CA PHE A 298 -21.71 -4.24 -9.17
C PHE A 298 -21.43 -4.78 -7.76
N ASP A 299 -21.51 -3.92 -6.73
CA ASP A 299 -21.39 -4.36 -5.34
C ASP A 299 -22.50 -5.37 -4.97
N ILE A 300 -23.75 -5.11 -5.37
CA ILE A 300 -24.88 -6.02 -5.12
C ILE A 300 -24.65 -7.37 -5.82
N ILE A 301 -24.23 -7.37 -7.10
CA ILE A 301 -23.94 -8.62 -7.83
C ILE A 301 -22.87 -9.40 -7.09
N ARG A 302 -21.77 -8.77 -6.70
CA ARG A 302 -20.68 -9.41 -5.96
C ARG A 302 -21.15 -10.02 -4.64
N ILE A 303 -21.97 -9.29 -3.86
CA ILE A 303 -22.53 -9.79 -2.60
C ILE A 303 -23.44 -11.01 -2.84
N LEU A 304 -24.25 -10.98 -3.89
CA LEU A 304 -25.15 -12.09 -4.24
C LEU A 304 -24.37 -13.32 -4.76
N SER A 305 -23.23 -13.12 -5.41
CA SER A 305 -22.33 -14.21 -5.84
C SER A 305 -21.60 -14.87 -4.67
N GLY A 306 -21.68 -14.32 -3.47
CA GLY A 306 -20.99 -14.83 -2.28
C GLY A 306 -19.50 -14.46 -2.23
N ASP A 307 -19.05 -13.56 -3.08
CA ASP A 307 -17.67 -13.08 -3.07
C ASP A 307 -17.47 -12.07 -1.92
N SER A 308 -16.59 -12.45 -0.99
CA SER A 308 -16.14 -11.54 0.08
C SER A 308 -15.00 -10.66 -0.41
N PHE A 309 -14.91 -9.44 0.13
CA PHE A 309 -13.79 -8.53 -0.14
C PHE A 309 -12.42 -9.08 0.29
N PHE A 310 -12.40 -10.02 1.24
CA PHE A 310 -11.21 -10.57 1.88
C PHE A 310 -10.90 -12.01 1.46
N ARG A 311 -11.40 -12.43 0.28
CA ARG A 311 -11.00 -13.72 -0.31
C ARG A 311 -9.99 -13.53 -1.40
#